data_3fc236eb73e6a459766e1691d8631e78
#
_entry.id   3fc236eb73e6a459766e1691d8631e78
#
_cell.length_a   1.000
_cell.length_b   1.000
_cell.length_c   1.000
_cell.angle_alpha   90.00
_cell.angle_beta   90.00
_cell.angle_gamma   90.00
#
_symmetry.space_group_name_H-M   'P 1'
#
loop_
_entity.id
_entity.type
_entity.pdbx_description
1 polymer ?
#
loop_
_entity_poly.entity_id
_entity_poly.type
_entity_poly.pdbx_seq_one_letter_code
_entity_poly.pdbx_strand_id
1 'polypeptide(L)'
;MSLRKALVATVLLSVSISAAPTQDVIRVREWRSKNERQILSELIQLVSLPNIASNKADILKNAEALTAMFQKRGFTVQRIVTPGSPVLLAERIAAKPAGTLTFYMHYDGQPTEAKDWTMGQPFVPAAFKGTAKIDLFAGSGPVDPDARIYARAVADDKGPIIAFLSAVDGLLDAKATLSWTLRVVLDGEEEAGSPNFEAAMTANAASMRADLAVIVDSPRHASNLPTVFYGSRGLAGAEITIYGATGDLHSGNYGNFVPDPAMALAKLLASMKDDRGSVVIKNFYDGVVPLTATERRAIDEIPNVDQKLLEQFGVAQSEHLDSRIELQHNRPTLSVVGLSSGTVGAGARNAISASATGRVEIRLVNGLDEKTQNERLVAHIRDQGYHIVTAPPDTATRRKYPKIARVTPLGGGFPIGKGSMDDPRTAMAVNAIRALDQRLVQMPTIGGSLPFSTFASALSLPTIGLAVVNFDNNQHAVNENLRVGHLWEAIDIFAALITMQR
;
A
#
# COMPACT_ATOMS: atom_id res chain seq x y z
N MET A 1 -0.31 71.03 -13.93
CA MET A 1 -0.96 70.03 -14.81
C MET A 1 -0.30 68.68 -14.57
N SER A 2 -0.94 67.84 -13.83
CA SER A 2 -0.41 66.47 -13.45
C SER A 2 -1.32 65.45 -14.10
N LEU A 3 -0.79 64.67 -15.07
CA LEU A 3 -1.49 63.56 -15.71
C LEU A 3 -1.41 62.33 -14.79
N ARG A 4 -2.53 61.92 -14.23
CA ARG A 4 -2.70 60.63 -13.57
C ARG A 4 -2.83 59.54 -14.65
N LYS A 5 -1.84 58.65 -14.76
CA LYS A 5 -1.96 57.40 -15.53
C LYS A 5 -2.82 56.39 -14.75
N ALA A 6 -3.97 56.08 -15.27
CA ALA A 6 -4.82 54.98 -14.75
C ALA A 6 -4.21 53.66 -15.26
N LEU A 7 -3.82 52.80 -14.34
CA LEU A 7 -3.42 51.40 -14.63
C LEU A 7 -4.66 50.53 -14.66
N VAL A 8 -5.06 50.08 -15.84
CA VAL A 8 -6.16 49.10 -16.00
C VAL A 8 -5.55 47.71 -15.79
N ALA A 9 -5.82 47.08 -14.63
CA ALA A 9 -5.47 45.70 -14.37
C ALA A 9 -6.50 44.81 -15.06
N THR A 10 -6.12 44.16 -16.14
CA THR A 10 -6.91 43.10 -16.78
C THR A 10 -6.82 41.83 -15.92
N VAL A 11 -7.87 41.55 -15.16
CA VAL A 11 -8.02 40.26 -14.47
C VAL A 11 -8.45 39.24 -15.52
N LEU A 12 -7.49 38.40 -15.92
CA LEU A 12 -7.78 37.17 -16.69
C LEU A 12 -8.46 36.17 -15.74
N LEU A 13 -9.81 36.14 -15.78
CA LEU A 13 -10.55 35.00 -15.24
C LEU A 13 -10.20 33.76 -16.08
N SER A 14 -9.36 32.89 -15.56
CA SER A 14 -9.24 31.55 -16.10
C SER A 14 -10.54 30.78 -15.80
N VAL A 15 -11.44 30.73 -16.78
CA VAL A 15 -12.57 29.81 -16.74
C VAL A 15 -12.01 28.40 -16.85
N SER A 16 -11.93 27.70 -15.73
CA SER A 16 -11.65 26.26 -15.72
C SER A 16 -12.84 25.58 -16.39
N ILE A 17 -12.70 25.23 -17.68
CA ILE A 17 -13.65 24.38 -18.37
C ILE A 17 -13.56 23.02 -17.67
N SER A 18 -14.58 22.68 -16.87
CA SER A 18 -14.72 21.34 -16.29
C SER A 18 -14.83 20.36 -17.46
N ALA A 19 -13.79 19.54 -17.67
CA ALA A 19 -13.86 18.47 -18.66
C ALA A 19 -14.94 17.47 -18.19
N ALA A 20 -15.91 17.17 -19.07
CA ALA A 20 -16.91 16.13 -18.81
C ALA A 20 -16.33 14.75 -19.16
N PRO A 21 -16.87 13.66 -18.60
CA PRO A 21 -16.52 12.30 -19.01
C PRO A 21 -16.62 12.14 -20.53
N THR A 22 -15.66 11.42 -21.10
CA THR A 22 -15.69 11.15 -22.56
C THR A 22 -16.90 10.30 -22.94
N GLN A 23 -17.30 10.35 -24.22
CA GLN A 23 -18.40 9.53 -24.71
C GLN A 23 -18.15 8.02 -24.49
N ASP A 24 -16.89 7.59 -24.55
CA ASP A 24 -16.53 6.18 -24.30
C ASP A 24 -16.76 5.79 -22.84
N VAL A 25 -16.44 6.65 -21.88
CA VAL A 25 -16.76 6.42 -20.46
C VAL A 25 -18.28 6.34 -20.24
N ILE A 26 -19.05 7.21 -20.87
CA ILE A 26 -20.53 7.18 -20.78
C ILE A 26 -21.06 5.83 -21.29
N ARG A 27 -20.57 5.35 -22.42
CA ARG A 27 -20.95 4.02 -22.98
C ARG A 27 -20.55 2.87 -22.06
N VAL A 28 -19.38 2.94 -21.43
CA VAL A 28 -18.95 1.93 -20.44
C VAL A 28 -19.89 1.93 -19.23
N ARG A 29 -20.34 3.09 -18.74
CA ARG A 29 -21.37 3.19 -17.67
C ARG A 29 -22.69 2.53 -18.07
N GLU A 30 -23.15 2.79 -19.30
CA GLU A 30 -24.35 2.16 -19.83
C GLU A 30 -24.22 0.65 -19.95
N TRP A 31 -23.07 0.16 -20.45
CA TRP A 31 -22.77 -1.25 -20.51
C TRP A 31 -22.72 -1.86 -19.09
N ARG A 32 -21.99 -1.26 -18.15
CA ARG A 32 -21.89 -1.71 -16.77
C ARG A 32 -23.27 -1.84 -16.13
N SER A 33 -24.14 -0.84 -16.27
CA SER A 33 -25.48 -0.86 -15.68
C SER A 33 -26.35 -2.06 -16.15
N LYS A 34 -26.08 -2.58 -17.34
CA LYS A 34 -26.74 -3.76 -17.88
C LYS A 34 -26.08 -5.07 -17.47
N ASN A 35 -24.82 -5.03 -17.02
CA ASN A 35 -23.98 -6.20 -16.77
C ASN A 35 -23.54 -6.33 -15.29
N GLU A 36 -24.11 -5.54 -14.35
CA GLU A 36 -23.68 -5.48 -12.95
C GLU A 36 -23.58 -6.87 -12.30
N ARG A 37 -24.58 -7.74 -12.48
CA ARG A 37 -24.60 -9.08 -11.91
C ARG A 37 -23.56 -10.01 -12.54
N GLN A 38 -23.28 -9.87 -13.83
CA GLN A 38 -22.23 -10.63 -14.49
C GLN A 38 -20.85 -10.22 -13.94
N ILE A 39 -20.59 -8.94 -13.78
CA ILE A 39 -19.37 -8.40 -13.19
C ILE A 39 -19.17 -8.92 -11.77
N LEU A 40 -20.23 -8.88 -10.95
CA LEU A 40 -20.20 -9.39 -9.58
C LEU A 40 -20.01 -10.91 -9.54
N SER A 41 -20.58 -11.65 -10.49
CA SER A 41 -20.37 -13.10 -10.59
C SER A 41 -18.92 -13.44 -10.90
N GLU A 42 -18.24 -12.71 -11.83
CA GLU A 42 -16.82 -12.90 -12.11
C GLU A 42 -15.96 -12.55 -10.89
N LEU A 43 -16.27 -11.47 -10.16
CA LEU A 43 -15.58 -11.11 -8.92
C LEU A 43 -15.71 -12.22 -7.88
N ILE A 44 -16.95 -12.68 -7.60
CA ILE A 44 -17.22 -13.72 -6.61
C ILE A 44 -16.47 -15.01 -6.98
N GLN A 45 -16.46 -15.41 -8.24
CA GLN A 45 -15.72 -16.59 -8.69
C GLN A 45 -14.23 -16.44 -8.43
N LEU A 46 -13.63 -15.29 -8.75
CA LEU A 46 -12.19 -15.06 -8.56
C LEU A 46 -11.80 -15.02 -7.09
N VAL A 47 -12.56 -14.32 -6.22
CA VAL A 47 -12.25 -14.24 -4.79
C VAL A 47 -12.59 -15.52 -4.02
N SER A 48 -13.35 -16.44 -4.60
CA SER A 48 -13.58 -17.77 -4.02
C SER A 48 -12.38 -18.71 -4.17
N LEU A 49 -11.41 -18.37 -5.02
CA LEU A 49 -10.15 -19.11 -5.14
C LEU A 49 -9.21 -18.71 -4.00
N PRO A 50 -8.82 -19.65 -3.10
CA PRO A 50 -7.82 -19.36 -2.08
C PRO A 50 -6.53 -18.88 -2.73
N ASN A 51 -5.88 -17.87 -2.11
CA ASN A 51 -4.76 -17.17 -2.73
C ASN A 51 -3.65 -16.74 -1.76
N ILE A 52 -3.46 -17.46 -0.66
CA ILE A 52 -2.36 -17.16 0.26
C ILE A 52 -1.03 -17.53 -0.42
N ALA A 53 -0.08 -16.58 -0.50
CA ALA A 53 1.18 -16.72 -1.23
C ALA A 53 2.00 -17.97 -0.85
N SER A 54 1.94 -18.41 0.42
CA SER A 54 2.64 -19.62 0.87
C SER A 54 2.06 -20.92 0.29
N ASN A 55 0.82 -20.91 -0.23
CA ASN A 55 0.20 -22.07 -0.90
C ASN A 55 0.37 -21.97 -2.42
N LYS A 56 1.49 -22.47 -2.93
CA LYS A 56 1.81 -22.41 -4.36
C LYS A 56 0.76 -23.06 -5.27
N ALA A 57 0.09 -24.11 -4.81
CA ALA A 57 -0.95 -24.78 -5.62
C ALA A 57 -2.17 -23.88 -5.86
N ASP A 58 -2.59 -23.15 -4.83
CA ASP A 58 -3.72 -22.22 -4.95
C ASP A 58 -3.33 -20.97 -5.75
N ILE A 59 -2.11 -20.46 -5.59
CA ILE A 59 -1.58 -19.37 -6.41
C ILE A 59 -1.57 -19.76 -7.89
N LEU A 60 -1.15 -20.98 -8.25
CA LEU A 60 -1.18 -21.44 -9.63
C LEU A 60 -2.60 -21.52 -10.20
N LYS A 61 -3.59 -21.95 -9.42
CA LYS A 61 -5.02 -21.92 -9.84
C LYS A 61 -5.49 -20.49 -10.14
N ASN A 62 -5.11 -19.51 -9.29
CA ASN A 62 -5.40 -18.10 -9.53
C ASN A 62 -4.72 -17.61 -10.82
N ALA A 63 -3.45 -17.94 -11.03
CA ALA A 63 -2.72 -17.59 -12.25
C ALA A 63 -3.37 -18.18 -13.52
N GLU A 64 -3.87 -19.40 -13.46
CA GLU A 64 -4.59 -20.04 -14.56
C GLU A 64 -5.94 -19.37 -14.84
N ALA A 65 -6.72 -19.09 -13.80
CA ALA A 65 -8.00 -18.39 -13.91
C ALA A 65 -7.82 -17.00 -14.53
N LEU A 66 -6.86 -16.22 -14.03
CA LEU A 66 -6.55 -14.89 -14.55
C LEU A 66 -6.04 -14.94 -15.98
N THR A 67 -5.17 -15.91 -16.32
CA THR A 67 -4.74 -16.12 -17.71
C THR A 67 -5.95 -16.30 -18.63
N ALA A 68 -6.90 -17.16 -18.28
CA ALA A 68 -8.10 -17.38 -19.08
C ALA A 68 -8.99 -16.12 -19.18
N MET A 69 -9.14 -15.36 -18.08
CA MET A 69 -9.93 -14.12 -18.05
C MET A 69 -9.35 -13.04 -18.97
N PHE A 70 -8.02 -12.87 -18.98
CA PHE A 70 -7.33 -11.93 -19.88
C PHE A 70 -7.36 -12.39 -21.34
N GLN A 71 -7.13 -13.67 -21.61
CA GLN A 71 -7.17 -14.24 -22.96
C GLN A 71 -8.56 -14.10 -23.60
N LYS A 72 -9.64 -14.32 -22.84
CA LYS A 72 -11.03 -14.10 -23.28
C LYS A 72 -11.25 -12.68 -23.83
N ARG A 73 -10.47 -11.70 -23.36
CA ARG A 73 -10.55 -10.27 -23.73
C ARG A 73 -9.47 -9.87 -24.77
N GLY A 74 -8.82 -10.86 -25.37
CA GLY A 74 -7.85 -10.66 -26.47
C GLY A 74 -6.48 -10.18 -26.00
N PHE A 75 -6.11 -10.44 -24.73
CA PHE A 75 -4.73 -10.28 -24.27
C PHE A 75 -3.91 -11.54 -24.59
N THR A 76 -2.67 -11.36 -24.96
CA THR A 76 -1.66 -12.41 -24.82
C THR A 76 -1.15 -12.42 -23.38
N VAL A 77 -0.97 -13.60 -22.79
CA VAL A 77 -0.50 -13.72 -21.41
C VAL A 77 0.76 -14.56 -21.38
N GLN A 78 1.84 -13.98 -20.88
CA GLN A 78 3.09 -14.66 -20.59
C GLN A 78 3.19 -14.92 -19.09
N ARG A 79 3.55 -16.15 -18.71
CA ARG A 79 3.90 -16.48 -17.33
C ARG A 79 5.41 -16.37 -17.16
N ILE A 80 5.86 -15.39 -16.37
CA ILE A 80 7.26 -15.24 -15.97
C ILE A 80 7.48 -16.13 -14.75
N VAL A 81 8.31 -17.14 -14.90
CA VAL A 81 8.65 -18.09 -13.83
C VAL A 81 9.65 -17.42 -12.89
N THR A 82 9.37 -17.50 -11.60
CA THR A 82 10.25 -17.04 -10.52
C THR A 82 10.56 -18.22 -9.57
N PRO A 83 11.52 -18.11 -8.67
CA PRO A 83 11.70 -19.10 -7.58
C PRO A 83 10.46 -19.20 -6.64
N GLY A 84 9.67 -18.15 -6.56
CA GLY A 84 8.43 -18.05 -5.79
C GLY A 84 7.18 -18.27 -6.63
N SER A 85 6.23 -17.35 -6.50
CA SER A 85 5.01 -17.32 -7.30
C SER A 85 5.25 -16.69 -8.67
N PRO A 86 4.56 -17.15 -9.73
CA PRO A 86 4.77 -16.59 -11.07
C PRO A 86 4.23 -15.16 -11.15
N VAL A 87 4.89 -14.33 -11.96
CA VAL A 87 4.35 -13.06 -12.43
C VAL A 87 3.66 -13.28 -13.78
N LEU A 88 2.43 -12.75 -13.94
CA LEU A 88 1.74 -12.77 -15.22
C LEU A 88 1.94 -11.43 -15.92
N LEU A 89 2.33 -11.49 -17.19
CA LEU A 89 2.43 -10.34 -18.08
C LEU A 89 1.36 -10.49 -19.14
N ALA A 90 0.27 -9.74 -19.02
CA ALA A 90 -0.82 -9.71 -19.99
C ALA A 90 -0.70 -8.47 -20.87
N GLU A 91 -0.74 -8.64 -22.20
CA GLU A 91 -0.60 -7.55 -23.14
C GLU A 91 -1.67 -7.58 -24.23
N ARG A 92 -2.26 -6.42 -24.51
CA ARG A 92 -3.17 -6.19 -25.63
C ARG A 92 -2.64 -5.03 -26.47
N ILE A 93 -2.12 -5.36 -27.64
CA ILE A 93 -1.52 -4.39 -28.55
C ILE A 93 -2.63 -3.63 -29.28
N ALA A 94 -2.57 -2.30 -29.26
CA ALA A 94 -3.46 -1.44 -30.02
C ALA A 94 -3.06 -1.44 -31.50
N ALA A 95 -4.05 -1.32 -32.40
CA ALA A 95 -3.80 -1.29 -33.83
C ALA A 95 -2.94 -0.09 -34.28
N LYS A 96 -3.10 1.05 -33.62
CA LYS A 96 -2.32 2.29 -33.82
C LYS A 96 -1.99 2.89 -32.46
N PRO A 97 -0.98 2.37 -31.74
CA PRO A 97 -0.72 2.78 -30.39
C PRO A 97 -0.18 4.21 -30.31
N ALA A 98 -0.79 5.04 -29.46
CA ALA A 98 -0.24 6.32 -29.03
C ALA A 98 0.95 6.12 -28.07
N GLY A 99 1.00 4.96 -27.41
CA GLY A 99 2.01 4.55 -26.46
C GLY A 99 1.59 3.26 -25.74
N THR A 100 2.29 2.96 -24.63
CA THR A 100 2.00 1.81 -23.77
C THR A 100 1.66 2.28 -22.37
N LEU A 101 0.51 1.82 -21.84
CA LEU A 101 0.13 1.93 -20.44
C LEU A 101 0.38 0.62 -19.75
N THR A 102 1.13 0.62 -18.67
CA THR A 102 1.35 -0.54 -17.81
C THR A 102 0.57 -0.38 -16.53
N PHE A 103 -0.27 -1.36 -16.17
CA PHE A 103 -0.96 -1.45 -14.90
C PHE A 103 -0.30 -2.56 -14.05
N TYR A 104 -0.05 -2.27 -12.79
CA TYR A 104 0.39 -3.27 -11.82
C TYR A 104 -0.75 -3.54 -10.85
N MET A 105 -0.99 -4.80 -10.60
CA MET A 105 -1.90 -5.33 -9.58
C MET A 105 -1.32 -6.64 -9.06
N HIS A 106 -1.86 -7.18 -7.96
CA HIS A 106 -1.45 -8.48 -7.45
C HIS A 106 -2.64 -9.42 -7.27
N TYR A 107 -2.36 -10.73 -7.11
CA TYR A 107 -3.44 -11.73 -7.04
C TYR A 107 -3.31 -12.72 -5.87
N ASP A 108 -2.26 -12.59 -5.06
CA ASP A 108 -2.16 -13.24 -3.76
C ASP A 108 -2.92 -12.42 -2.69
N GLY A 109 -2.93 -12.89 -1.47
CA GLY A 109 -3.61 -12.24 -0.35
C GLY A 109 -2.98 -12.61 0.98
N GLN A 110 -3.20 -11.75 1.97
CA GLN A 110 -2.72 -11.91 3.34
C GLN A 110 -3.25 -13.20 3.99
N PRO A 111 -2.42 -13.88 4.81
CA PRO A 111 -2.88 -14.98 5.64
C PRO A 111 -4.10 -14.61 6.49
N THR A 112 -5.00 -15.57 6.68
CA THR A 112 -6.25 -15.32 7.41
C THR A 112 -6.81 -16.62 7.99
N GLU A 113 -7.53 -16.50 9.11
CA GLU A 113 -8.20 -17.60 9.77
C GLU A 113 -9.70 -17.42 9.70
N ALA A 114 -10.43 -18.37 9.12
CA ALA A 114 -11.87 -18.28 8.92
C ALA A 114 -12.67 -18.11 10.23
N LYS A 115 -12.17 -18.67 11.35
CA LYS A 115 -12.82 -18.57 12.67
C LYS A 115 -12.93 -17.14 13.21
N ASP A 116 -12.08 -16.22 12.73
CA ASP A 116 -12.01 -14.85 13.21
C ASP A 116 -12.94 -13.92 12.40
N TRP A 117 -13.52 -14.41 11.29
CA TRP A 117 -14.43 -13.63 10.45
C TRP A 117 -15.85 -13.62 11.00
N THR A 118 -16.47 -12.46 11.05
CA THR A 118 -17.85 -12.25 11.50
C THR A 118 -18.80 -11.87 10.36
N MET A 119 -18.26 -11.40 9.23
CA MET A 119 -18.98 -11.01 8.01
C MET A 119 -18.45 -11.83 6.83
N GLY A 120 -19.15 -12.86 6.42
CA GLY A 120 -18.65 -13.79 5.41
C GLY A 120 -17.55 -14.73 5.92
N GLN A 121 -16.77 -15.24 5.01
CA GLN A 121 -15.55 -16.03 5.28
C GLN A 121 -14.49 -15.72 4.19
N PRO A 122 -13.21 -15.98 4.42
CA PRO A 122 -12.13 -15.57 3.50
C PRO A 122 -12.39 -15.93 2.03
N PHE A 123 -12.80 -17.16 1.76
CA PHE A 123 -12.99 -17.68 0.40
C PHE A 123 -14.42 -18.15 0.13
N VAL A 124 -15.37 -17.73 0.97
CA VAL A 124 -16.80 -17.89 0.76
C VAL A 124 -17.45 -16.50 0.80
N PRO A 125 -17.40 -15.77 -0.34
CA PRO A 125 -17.86 -14.39 -0.42
C PRO A 125 -19.31 -14.24 0.02
N ALA A 126 -19.59 -13.15 0.75
CA ALA A 126 -20.95 -12.82 1.16
C ALA A 126 -21.18 -11.31 1.04
N ALA A 127 -22.39 -10.92 0.71
CA ALA A 127 -22.74 -9.51 0.57
C ALA A 127 -23.61 -9.04 1.73
N PHE A 128 -23.37 -7.80 2.15
CA PHE A 128 -24.11 -7.16 3.24
C PHE A 128 -24.44 -5.70 2.90
N LYS A 129 -25.55 -5.22 3.46
CA LYS A 129 -25.88 -3.80 3.59
C LYS A 129 -25.96 -3.47 5.08
N GLY A 130 -25.02 -2.67 5.58
CA GLY A 130 -24.79 -2.59 7.02
C GLY A 130 -24.48 -3.97 7.60
N THR A 131 -25.26 -4.44 8.57
CA THR A 131 -25.13 -5.78 9.16
C THR A 131 -26.06 -6.82 8.53
N ALA A 132 -26.97 -6.42 7.63
CA ALA A 132 -27.92 -7.33 7.00
C ALA A 132 -27.28 -8.04 5.81
N LYS A 133 -27.26 -9.38 5.82
CA LYS A 133 -26.83 -10.19 4.68
C LYS A 133 -27.86 -10.04 3.55
N ILE A 134 -27.37 -9.83 2.34
CA ILE A 134 -28.19 -9.65 1.14
C ILE A 134 -27.78 -10.61 0.03
N ASP A 135 -28.70 -10.83 -0.91
CA ASP A 135 -28.42 -11.53 -2.16
C ASP A 135 -28.26 -10.49 -3.29
N LEU A 136 -27.04 -10.35 -3.81
CA LEU A 136 -26.71 -9.43 -4.92
C LEU A 136 -27.37 -9.83 -6.25
N PHE A 137 -27.84 -11.08 -6.37
CA PHE A 137 -28.44 -11.61 -7.58
C PHE A 137 -29.98 -11.61 -7.54
N ALA A 138 -30.56 -11.28 -6.38
CA ALA A 138 -32.00 -11.14 -6.25
C ALA A 138 -32.52 -9.90 -7.02
N GLY A 139 -33.69 -10.07 -7.65
CA GLY A 139 -34.36 -9.00 -8.39
C GLY A 139 -33.71 -8.66 -9.73
N SER A 140 -34.29 -7.70 -10.45
CA SER A 140 -33.84 -7.27 -11.79
C SER A 140 -33.34 -5.80 -11.85
N GLY A 141 -33.50 -5.04 -10.75
CA GLY A 141 -33.03 -3.65 -10.66
C GLY A 141 -31.51 -3.52 -10.50
N PRO A 142 -30.99 -2.28 -10.50
CA PRO A 142 -29.58 -2.00 -10.22
C PRO A 142 -29.16 -2.58 -8.85
N VAL A 143 -27.91 -3.00 -8.77
CA VAL A 143 -27.33 -3.44 -7.48
C VAL A 143 -27.07 -2.23 -6.58
N ASP A 144 -27.44 -2.32 -5.32
CA ASP A 144 -27.24 -1.24 -4.35
C ASP A 144 -25.74 -0.87 -4.26
N PRO A 145 -25.33 0.37 -4.57
CA PRO A 145 -23.94 0.78 -4.52
C PRO A 145 -23.38 0.83 -3.10
N ASP A 146 -24.23 0.85 -2.07
CA ASP A 146 -23.81 0.80 -0.67
C ASP A 146 -23.62 -0.63 -0.15
N ALA A 147 -24.00 -1.63 -0.93
CA ALA A 147 -23.69 -3.02 -0.61
C ALA A 147 -22.17 -3.23 -0.57
N ARG A 148 -21.74 -4.15 0.31
CA ARG A 148 -20.34 -4.55 0.44
C ARG A 148 -20.21 -6.06 0.28
N ILE A 149 -19.18 -6.46 -0.45
CA ILE A 149 -18.80 -7.86 -0.61
C ILE A 149 -17.63 -8.12 0.33
N TYR A 150 -17.76 -9.15 1.16
CA TYR A 150 -16.77 -9.57 2.14
C TYR A 150 -16.09 -10.86 1.67
N ALA A 151 -14.80 -10.78 1.44
CA ALA A 151 -13.93 -11.91 1.12
C ALA A 151 -12.47 -11.48 1.23
N ARG A 152 -11.52 -12.41 1.41
CA ARG A 152 -10.08 -12.11 1.30
C ARG A 152 -9.73 -11.71 -0.14
N ALA A 153 -8.86 -10.72 -0.30
CA ALA A 153 -8.41 -10.13 -1.56
C ALA A 153 -9.54 -9.51 -2.41
N VAL A 154 -10.73 -9.28 -1.85
CA VAL A 154 -11.83 -8.64 -2.59
C VAL A 154 -11.54 -7.17 -2.88
N ALA A 155 -10.82 -6.50 -1.99
CA ALA A 155 -10.34 -5.12 -2.15
C ALA A 155 -8.85 -5.10 -2.54
N ASP A 156 -8.09 -6.04 -2.04
CA ASP A 156 -6.63 -6.12 -2.08
C ASP A 156 -6.16 -7.46 -2.67
N ASP A 157 -6.05 -7.66 -4.03
CA ASP A 157 -6.25 -6.66 -5.09
C ASP A 157 -7.13 -7.23 -6.24
N LYS A 158 -7.92 -8.31 -6.01
CA LYS A 158 -8.74 -8.97 -7.04
C LYS A 158 -9.91 -8.09 -7.54
N GLY A 159 -10.46 -7.23 -6.69
CA GLY A 159 -11.50 -6.27 -7.07
C GLY A 159 -11.05 -5.29 -8.16
N PRO A 160 -9.92 -4.59 -7.99
CA PRO A 160 -9.29 -3.79 -9.02
C PRO A 160 -9.02 -4.54 -10.33
N ILE A 161 -8.57 -5.80 -10.29
CA ILE A 161 -8.40 -6.63 -11.50
C ILE A 161 -9.74 -6.77 -12.25
N ILE A 162 -10.82 -7.09 -11.54
CA ILE A 162 -12.16 -7.21 -12.15
C ILE A 162 -12.65 -5.88 -12.68
N ALA A 163 -12.40 -4.77 -11.98
CA ALA A 163 -12.75 -3.44 -12.47
C ALA A 163 -12.04 -3.11 -13.79
N PHE A 164 -10.74 -3.40 -13.89
CA PHE A 164 -9.96 -3.23 -15.12
C PHE A 164 -10.53 -4.08 -16.26
N LEU A 165 -10.76 -5.35 -16.03
CA LEU A 165 -11.30 -6.28 -17.03
C LEU A 165 -12.70 -5.85 -17.50
N SER A 166 -13.54 -5.36 -16.59
CA SER A 166 -14.88 -4.85 -16.90
C SER A 166 -14.84 -3.55 -17.71
N ALA A 167 -13.89 -2.66 -17.43
CA ALA A 167 -13.67 -1.48 -18.26
C ALA A 167 -13.29 -1.85 -19.70
N VAL A 168 -12.42 -2.85 -19.86
CA VAL A 168 -12.06 -3.38 -21.18
C VAL A 168 -13.27 -3.97 -21.89
N ASP A 169 -14.10 -4.77 -21.19
CA ASP A 169 -15.32 -5.36 -21.78
C ASP A 169 -16.28 -4.26 -22.26
N GLY A 170 -16.53 -3.23 -21.44
CA GLY A 170 -17.40 -2.11 -21.81
C GLY A 170 -16.87 -1.32 -23.01
N LEU A 171 -15.55 -1.09 -23.08
CA LEU A 171 -14.93 -0.43 -24.23
C LEU A 171 -15.00 -1.27 -25.51
N LEU A 172 -14.85 -2.58 -25.40
CA LEU A 172 -15.00 -3.48 -26.55
C LEU A 172 -16.45 -3.56 -27.04
N ASP A 173 -17.43 -3.63 -26.14
CA ASP A 173 -18.85 -3.57 -26.48
C ASP A 173 -19.22 -2.24 -27.17
N ALA A 174 -18.68 -1.13 -26.67
CA ALA A 174 -18.83 0.18 -27.27
C ALA A 174 -18.09 0.33 -28.60
N LYS A 175 -17.31 -0.66 -29.04
CA LYS A 175 -16.44 -0.60 -30.23
C LYS A 175 -15.48 0.60 -30.17
N ALA A 176 -15.06 0.99 -28.98
CA ALA A 176 -14.11 2.06 -28.78
C ALA A 176 -12.74 1.71 -29.38
N THR A 177 -12.10 2.71 -29.98
CA THR A 177 -10.72 2.53 -30.46
C THR A 177 -9.77 2.63 -29.27
N LEU A 178 -9.11 1.51 -28.94
CA LEU A 178 -8.05 1.52 -27.92
C LEU A 178 -6.83 2.20 -28.51
N SER A 179 -6.50 3.39 -28.02
CA SER A 179 -5.35 4.18 -28.47
C SER A 179 -4.05 3.78 -27.80
N TRP A 180 -4.09 3.01 -26.72
CA TRP A 180 -2.93 2.57 -25.97
C TRP A 180 -2.76 1.06 -26.08
N THR A 181 -1.52 0.61 -26.24
CA THR A 181 -1.17 -0.78 -25.89
C THR A 181 -1.33 -0.92 -24.38
N LEU A 182 -2.15 -1.88 -23.97
CA LEU A 182 -2.41 -2.17 -22.54
C LEU A 182 -1.51 -3.30 -22.10
N ARG A 183 -0.74 -3.07 -21.06
CA ARG A 183 0.05 -4.07 -20.37
C ARG A 183 -0.41 -4.17 -18.92
N VAL A 184 -0.61 -5.39 -18.44
CA VAL A 184 -0.94 -5.65 -17.05
C VAL A 184 0.07 -6.61 -16.47
N VAL A 185 0.69 -6.22 -15.38
CA VAL A 185 1.63 -7.02 -14.59
C VAL A 185 0.90 -7.45 -13.34
N LEU A 186 0.78 -8.77 -13.14
CA LEU A 186 0.11 -9.35 -11.98
C LEU A 186 1.13 -10.11 -11.14
N ASP A 187 1.38 -9.63 -9.92
CA ASP A 187 2.27 -10.27 -8.95
C ASP A 187 1.51 -11.33 -8.15
N GLY A 188 2.14 -12.45 -7.86
CA GLY A 188 1.55 -13.55 -7.10
C GLY A 188 2.13 -13.73 -5.71
N GLU A 189 2.96 -12.79 -5.25
CA GLU A 189 3.60 -12.84 -3.95
C GLU A 189 3.82 -11.44 -3.33
N GLU A 190 2.97 -10.46 -3.68
CA GLU A 190 3.05 -9.09 -3.18
C GLU A 190 2.97 -9.06 -1.66
N GLU A 191 2.00 -9.72 -1.11
CA GLU A 191 1.71 -9.82 0.32
C GLU A 191 2.79 -10.57 1.13
N ALA A 192 3.69 -11.25 0.45
CA ALA A 192 4.91 -11.82 1.00
C ALA A 192 6.15 -10.90 0.80
N GLY A 193 5.96 -9.66 0.31
CA GLY A 193 7.00 -8.67 0.07
C GLY A 193 7.67 -8.77 -1.29
N SER A 194 7.08 -9.44 -2.27
CA SER A 194 7.57 -9.56 -3.67
C SER A 194 9.05 -9.90 -3.82
N PRO A 195 9.60 -10.91 -3.13
CA PRO A 195 11.05 -11.13 -3.06
C PRO A 195 11.72 -11.40 -4.40
N ASN A 196 10.95 -11.81 -5.41
CA ASN A 196 11.45 -12.13 -6.75
C ASN A 196 11.01 -11.13 -7.82
N PHE A 197 10.13 -10.18 -7.51
CA PHE A 197 9.46 -9.34 -8.50
C PHE A 197 10.44 -8.39 -9.21
N GLU A 198 11.23 -7.62 -8.47
CA GLU A 198 12.16 -6.66 -9.08
C GLU A 198 13.17 -7.35 -9.99
N ALA A 199 13.73 -8.49 -9.57
CA ALA A 199 14.64 -9.28 -10.39
C ALA A 199 13.96 -9.80 -11.68
N ALA A 200 12.73 -10.28 -11.59
CA ALA A 200 11.95 -10.74 -12.72
C ALA A 200 11.65 -9.59 -13.70
N MET A 201 11.25 -8.43 -13.21
CA MET A 201 10.97 -7.25 -14.04
C MET A 201 12.22 -6.71 -14.71
N THR A 202 13.33 -6.63 -14.00
CA THR A 202 14.62 -6.14 -14.52
C THR A 202 15.17 -7.08 -15.59
N ALA A 203 15.07 -8.40 -15.40
CA ALA A 203 15.46 -9.39 -16.42
C ALA A 203 14.63 -9.25 -17.70
N ASN A 204 13.41 -8.73 -17.64
CA ASN A 204 12.50 -8.49 -18.75
C ASN A 204 12.39 -6.99 -19.13
N ALA A 205 13.31 -6.13 -18.72
CA ALA A 205 13.22 -4.67 -18.84
C ALA A 205 12.92 -4.19 -20.28
N ALA A 206 13.44 -4.86 -21.31
CA ALA A 206 13.16 -4.52 -22.70
C ALA A 206 11.66 -4.61 -23.04
N SER A 207 10.98 -5.64 -22.52
CA SER A 207 9.52 -5.84 -22.66
C SER A 207 8.70 -4.96 -21.74
N MET A 208 9.33 -4.36 -20.71
CA MET A 208 8.66 -3.54 -19.70
C MET A 208 8.62 -2.05 -20.04
N ARG A 209 9.20 -1.62 -21.16
CA ARG A 209 9.14 -0.21 -21.58
C ARG A 209 7.71 0.27 -21.73
N ALA A 210 7.38 1.40 -21.11
CA ALA A 210 6.06 1.99 -21.15
C ALA A 210 6.14 3.53 -21.07
N ASP A 211 5.10 4.20 -21.52
CA ASP A 211 4.96 5.65 -21.39
C ASP A 211 4.51 6.05 -20.00
N LEU A 212 3.69 5.20 -19.33
CA LEU A 212 3.22 5.41 -17.97
C LEU A 212 2.97 4.05 -17.31
N ALA A 213 3.43 3.91 -16.07
CA ALA A 213 3.06 2.82 -15.15
C ALA A 213 2.04 3.33 -14.12
N VAL A 214 0.99 2.54 -13.89
CA VAL A 214 -0.07 2.80 -12.92
C VAL A 214 -0.09 1.66 -11.91
N ILE A 215 0.29 1.93 -10.66
CA ILE A 215 0.24 0.97 -9.55
C ILE A 215 -1.15 1.03 -8.95
N VAL A 216 -1.89 -0.07 -9.02
CA VAL A 216 -3.28 -0.12 -8.51
C VAL A 216 -3.32 -1.04 -7.31
N ASP A 217 -2.92 -0.52 -6.18
CA ASP A 217 -2.83 -1.24 -4.92
C ASP A 217 -2.76 -0.20 -3.80
N SER A 218 -3.88 0.16 -3.26
CA SER A 218 -4.05 1.01 -2.07
C SER A 218 -5.53 1.32 -1.84
N PRO A 219 -5.97 1.50 -0.60
CA PRO A 219 -7.26 2.12 -0.33
C PRO A 219 -7.24 3.61 -0.68
N ARG A 220 -8.40 4.15 -1.02
CA ARG A 220 -8.61 5.60 -1.18
C ARG A 220 -8.22 6.34 0.09
N HIS A 221 -7.98 7.62 -0.05
CA HIS A 221 -7.88 8.54 1.09
C HIS A 221 -9.14 8.43 1.98
N ALA A 222 -9.01 8.71 3.29
CA ALA A 222 -10.11 8.57 4.26
C ALA A 222 -11.36 9.42 3.98
N SER A 223 -11.27 10.37 3.03
CA SER A 223 -12.45 11.06 2.47
C SER A 223 -13.28 10.19 1.53
N ASN A 224 -12.79 9.02 1.12
CA ASN A 224 -13.35 8.15 0.08
C ASN A 224 -13.46 8.78 -1.32
N LEU A 225 -12.83 9.93 -1.55
CA LEU A 225 -12.72 10.53 -2.88
C LEU A 225 -11.75 9.73 -3.76
N PRO A 226 -11.90 9.80 -5.10
CA PRO A 226 -10.89 9.26 -6.02
C PRO A 226 -9.51 9.74 -5.62
N THR A 227 -8.55 8.84 -5.57
CA THR A 227 -7.22 9.14 -5.02
C THR A 227 -6.13 8.64 -5.94
N VAL A 228 -5.16 9.50 -6.22
CA VAL A 228 -3.89 9.14 -6.85
C VAL A 228 -2.74 9.47 -5.93
N PHE A 229 -1.63 8.73 -6.08
CA PHE A 229 -0.44 8.97 -5.30
C PHE A 229 0.81 8.83 -6.17
N TYR A 230 1.91 9.45 -5.73
CA TYR A 230 3.13 9.56 -6.54
C TYR A 230 4.33 8.87 -5.90
N GLY A 231 4.11 8.14 -4.83
CA GLY A 231 5.16 7.38 -4.17
C GLY A 231 4.65 6.53 -3.05
N SER A 232 5.45 5.56 -2.66
CA SER A 232 5.26 4.68 -1.51
C SER A 232 6.46 4.75 -0.58
N ARG A 233 6.25 4.44 0.69
CA ARG A 233 7.31 4.44 1.70
C ARG A 233 8.13 3.16 1.59
N GLY A 234 9.42 3.25 1.93
CA GLY A 234 10.24 2.08 2.14
C GLY A 234 10.15 1.58 3.57
N LEU A 235 10.76 0.44 3.84
CA LEU A 235 10.82 -0.20 5.14
C LEU A 235 12.27 -0.48 5.53
N ALA A 236 12.62 -0.16 6.78
CA ALA A 236 13.81 -0.58 7.49
C ALA A 236 13.43 -0.99 8.91
N GLY A 237 14.37 -1.46 9.70
CA GLY A 237 14.14 -1.79 11.11
C GLY A 237 14.88 -3.05 11.53
N ALA A 238 14.63 -3.45 12.76
CA ALA A 238 15.31 -4.62 13.32
C ALA A 238 14.53 -5.25 14.47
N GLU A 239 14.81 -6.53 14.70
CA GLU A 239 14.58 -7.17 15.99
C GLU A 239 15.79 -6.92 16.90
N ILE A 240 15.54 -6.39 18.09
CA ILE A 240 16.54 -6.05 19.09
C ILE A 240 16.34 -6.97 20.28
N THR A 241 17.29 -7.88 20.53
CA THR A 241 17.27 -8.75 21.70
C THR A 241 18.30 -8.28 22.71
N ILE A 242 17.85 -7.94 23.91
CA ILE A 242 18.69 -7.63 25.08
C ILE A 242 18.90 -8.89 25.89
N TYR A 243 20.15 -9.16 26.27
CA TYR A 243 20.52 -10.34 27.05
C TYR A 243 20.86 -9.98 28.50
N GLY A 244 20.33 -10.76 29.44
CA GLY A 244 20.65 -10.76 30.86
C GLY A 244 21.46 -11.97 31.29
N ALA A 245 21.01 -12.67 32.33
CA ALA A 245 21.61 -13.89 32.84
C ALA A 245 21.55 -15.06 31.82
N THR A 246 22.22 -16.17 32.10
CA THR A 246 22.27 -17.36 31.22
C THR A 246 20.94 -18.12 31.19
N GLY A 247 20.05 -17.88 32.16
CA GLY A 247 18.72 -18.47 32.28
C GLY A 247 17.82 -17.56 33.11
N ASP A 248 16.53 -17.89 33.14
CA ASP A 248 15.55 -17.18 33.97
C ASP A 248 15.88 -17.34 35.44
N LEU A 249 15.78 -16.27 36.24
CA LEU A 249 16.16 -16.26 37.65
C LEU A 249 14.97 -15.82 38.52
N HIS A 250 14.82 -16.45 39.69
CA HIS A 250 13.74 -16.09 40.63
C HIS A 250 13.84 -14.61 41.04
N SER A 251 12.80 -13.82 40.75
CA SER A 251 12.80 -12.37 40.94
C SER A 251 12.94 -11.95 42.41
N GLY A 252 12.37 -12.72 43.35
CA GLY A 252 12.49 -12.47 44.78
C GLY A 252 13.92 -12.68 45.33
N ASN A 253 14.67 -13.63 44.75
CA ASN A 253 16.03 -13.91 45.18
C ASN A 253 17.08 -13.03 44.50
N TYR A 254 16.84 -12.64 43.25
CA TYR A 254 17.89 -12.03 42.42
C TYR A 254 17.49 -10.66 41.87
N GLY A 255 16.27 -10.14 42.20
CA GLY A 255 15.86 -8.76 41.87
C GLY A 255 16.85 -7.76 42.49
N ASN A 256 17.09 -6.64 41.78
CA ASN A 256 18.11 -5.63 42.10
C ASN A 256 19.57 -6.14 42.12
N PHE A 257 19.80 -7.44 41.99
CA PHE A 257 21.15 -8.02 41.92
C PHE A 257 21.61 -8.33 40.49
N VAL A 258 20.72 -8.85 39.65
CA VAL A 258 21.00 -9.08 38.22
C VAL A 258 20.29 -8.02 37.34
N PRO A 259 20.89 -7.65 36.18
CA PRO A 259 20.20 -6.80 35.22
C PRO A 259 18.90 -7.45 34.74
N ASP A 260 17.84 -6.63 34.60
CA ASP A 260 16.56 -7.03 34.04
C ASP A 260 16.50 -6.64 32.55
N PRO A 261 16.50 -7.63 31.62
CA PRO A 261 16.47 -7.37 30.18
C PRO A 261 15.20 -6.66 29.72
N ALA A 262 14.05 -6.92 30.35
CA ALA A 262 12.80 -6.25 30.01
C ALA A 262 12.86 -4.74 30.29
N MET A 263 13.34 -4.38 31.47
CA MET A 263 13.54 -2.97 31.85
C MET A 263 14.63 -2.31 30.99
N ALA A 264 15.71 -3.04 30.67
CA ALA A 264 16.78 -2.53 29.82
C ALA A 264 16.30 -2.27 28.39
N LEU A 265 15.48 -3.17 27.80
CA LEU A 265 14.86 -2.99 26.51
C LEU A 265 13.88 -1.80 26.50
N ALA A 266 13.01 -1.70 27.51
CA ALA A 266 12.06 -0.58 27.62
C ALA A 266 12.80 0.77 27.65
N LYS A 267 13.89 0.90 28.40
CA LYS A 267 14.72 2.11 28.44
C LYS A 267 15.38 2.40 27.10
N LEU A 268 15.88 1.37 26.41
CA LEU A 268 16.49 1.52 25.11
C LEU A 268 15.46 2.00 24.07
N LEU A 269 14.29 1.41 24.02
CA LEU A 269 13.22 1.83 23.09
C LEU A 269 12.75 3.25 23.38
N ALA A 270 12.54 3.60 24.67
CA ALA A 270 12.16 4.95 25.08
C ALA A 270 13.24 5.99 24.71
N SER A 271 14.52 5.62 24.65
CA SER A 271 15.59 6.55 24.26
C SER A 271 15.59 6.92 22.77
N MET A 272 14.77 6.25 21.93
CA MET A 272 14.73 6.47 20.47
C MET A 272 13.80 7.61 20.06
N LYS A 273 12.83 7.99 20.93
CA LYS A 273 11.85 9.05 20.66
C LYS A 273 11.75 9.99 21.86
N ASP A 274 11.42 11.24 21.59
CA ASP A 274 11.05 12.21 22.65
C ASP A 274 9.56 12.15 23.00
N ASP A 275 9.15 12.91 24.01
CA ASP A 275 7.75 13.00 24.47
C ASP A 275 6.79 13.61 23.43
N ARG A 276 7.30 14.17 22.33
CA ARG A 276 6.53 14.71 21.22
C ARG A 276 6.44 13.74 20.03
N GLY A 277 6.94 12.51 20.19
CA GLY A 277 6.95 11.49 19.16
C GLY A 277 8.06 11.63 18.12
N SER A 278 8.93 12.65 18.21
CA SER A 278 10.05 12.81 17.28
C SER A 278 11.15 11.80 17.58
N VAL A 279 11.73 11.21 16.52
CA VAL A 279 12.86 10.30 16.66
C VAL A 279 14.13 11.07 16.97
N VAL A 280 14.79 10.73 18.08
CA VAL A 280 16.01 11.40 18.54
C VAL A 280 17.31 10.63 18.25
N ILE A 281 17.22 9.56 17.48
CA ILE A 281 18.40 8.88 16.94
C ILE A 281 19.22 9.88 16.12
N LYS A 282 20.53 9.95 16.39
CA LYS A 282 21.42 10.89 15.71
C LYS A 282 21.35 10.73 14.19
N ASN A 283 21.19 11.85 13.48
CA ASN A 283 21.13 11.93 12.01
C ASN A 283 19.92 11.20 11.39
N PHE A 284 18.91 10.81 12.16
CA PHE A 284 17.75 10.02 11.69
C PHE A 284 17.04 10.66 10.48
N TYR A 285 16.98 12.00 10.45
CA TYR A 285 16.30 12.74 9.38
C TYR A 285 17.25 13.23 8.27
N ASP A 286 18.56 12.99 8.40
CA ASP A 286 19.54 13.46 7.41
C ASP A 286 19.38 12.73 6.08
N GLY A 287 19.32 13.48 5.00
CA GLY A 287 19.09 12.96 3.65
C GLY A 287 17.63 13.03 3.20
N VAL A 288 16.67 13.32 4.08
CA VAL A 288 15.26 13.51 3.67
C VAL A 288 15.16 14.61 2.62
N VAL A 289 14.62 14.28 1.45
CA VAL A 289 14.34 15.25 0.40
C VAL A 289 13.08 16.04 0.75
N PRO A 290 13.15 17.38 0.84
CA PRO A 290 11.98 18.20 1.14
C PRO A 290 10.89 18.08 0.07
N LEU A 291 9.62 18.23 0.47
CA LEU A 291 8.51 18.34 -0.46
C LEU A 291 8.69 19.55 -1.40
N THR A 292 8.40 19.34 -2.69
CA THR A 292 8.34 20.42 -3.68
C THR A 292 7.16 21.37 -3.42
N ALA A 293 7.14 22.52 -4.09
CA ALA A 293 6.01 23.45 -4.00
C ALA A 293 4.71 22.83 -4.53
N THR A 294 4.79 21.99 -5.56
CA THR A 294 3.64 21.26 -6.12
C THR A 294 3.10 20.25 -5.13
N GLU A 295 3.98 19.48 -4.48
CA GLU A 295 3.58 18.49 -3.48
C GLU A 295 2.95 19.13 -2.24
N ARG A 296 3.49 20.27 -1.77
CA ARG A 296 2.91 21.01 -0.64
C ARG A 296 1.50 21.49 -0.95
N ARG A 297 1.29 22.12 -2.13
CA ARG A 297 -0.04 22.55 -2.57
C ARG A 297 -1.02 21.38 -2.65
N ALA A 298 -0.58 20.24 -3.20
CA ALA A 298 -1.41 19.05 -3.27
C ALA A 298 -1.87 18.60 -1.88
N ILE A 299 -0.98 18.58 -0.89
CA ILE A 299 -1.34 18.24 0.50
C ILE A 299 -2.33 19.27 1.08
N ASP A 300 -2.13 20.57 0.81
CA ASP A 300 -3.02 21.63 1.32
C ASP A 300 -4.44 21.54 0.73
N GLU A 301 -4.58 20.99 -0.48
CA GLU A 301 -5.86 20.77 -1.18
C GLU A 301 -6.58 19.49 -0.69
N ILE A 302 -5.90 18.57 -0.01
CA ILE A 302 -6.52 17.33 0.51
C ILE A 302 -7.52 17.67 1.63
N PRO A 303 -8.75 17.12 1.63
CA PRO A 303 -9.67 17.29 2.74
C PRO A 303 -9.05 16.84 4.07
N ASN A 304 -9.11 17.68 5.09
CA ASN A 304 -8.62 17.29 6.43
C ASN A 304 -9.59 16.27 7.06
N VAL A 305 -9.07 15.10 7.37
CA VAL A 305 -9.82 13.99 7.97
C VAL A 305 -9.25 13.56 9.32
N ASP A 306 -8.25 14.25 9.86
CA ASP A 306 -7.51 13.85 11.06
C ASP A 306 -8.44 13.64 12.25
N GLN A 307 -9.34 14.60 12.52
CA GLN A 307 -10.30 14.47 13.63
C GLN A 307 -11.21 13.25 13.45
N LYS A 308 -11.70 13.02 12.25
CA LYS A 308 -12.54 11.83 11.93
C LYS A 308 -11.78 10.53 12.17
N LEU A 309 -10.49 10.48 11.80
CA LEU A 309 -9.63 9.31 12.02
C LEU A 309 -9.38 9.07 13.51
N LEU A 310 -9.09 10.11 14.27
CA LEU A 310 -8.92 10.00 15.73
C LEU A 310 -10.20 9.47 16.41
N GLU A 311 -11.36 9.97 16.02
CA GLU A 311 -12.67 9.48 16.50
C GLU A 311 -12.89 8.01 16.12
N GLN A 312 -12.63 7.65 14.86
CA GLN A 312 -12.76 6.26 14.37
C GLN A 312 -11.83 5.30 15.10
N PHE A 313 -10.61 5.74 15.43
CA PHE A 313 -9.62 4.92 16.14
C PHE A 313 -9.80 4.95 17.65
N GLY A 314 -10.69 5.78 18.18
CA GLY A 314 -10.91 5.93 19.62
C GLY A 314 -9.72 6.56 20.34
N VAL A 315 -8.95 7.42 19.68
CA VAL A 315 -7.75 8.05 20.19
C VAL A 315 -8.01 9.53 20.46
N ALA A 316 -7.59 10.04 21.64
CA ALA A 316 -7.85 11.41 22.05
C ALA A 316 -7.08 12.45 21.23
N GLN A 317 -5.86 12.11 20.79
CA GLN A 317 -4.99 13.01 20.03
C GLN A 317 -3.98 12.23 19.20
N SER A 318 -3.43 12.85 18.15
CA SER A 318 -2.32 12.31 17.38
C SER A 318 -0.99 12.40 18.18
N GLU A 319 -0.02 11.56 17.83
CA GLU A 319 1.32 11.62 18.43
C GLU A 319 2.03 12.96 18.10
N HIS A 320 1.77 13.52 16.91
CA HIS A 320 2.29 14.82 16.48
C HIS A 320 1.16 15.84 16.37
N LEU A 321 0.99 16.68 17.39
CA LEU A 321 -0.16 17.59 17.56
C LEU A 321 -0.33 18.63 16.45
N ASP A 322 0.75 19.04 15.81
CA ASP A 322 0.77 20.15 14.84
C ASP A 322 0.89 19.71 13.38
N SER A 323 0.60 18.45 13.08
CA SER A 323 0.86 17.93 11.74
C SER A 323 -0.18 16.96 11.26
N ARG A 324 -0.70 17.22 10.06
CA ARG A 324 -1.66 16.36 9.35
C ARG A 324 -1.05 15.00 8.99
N ILE A 325 -1.90 13.97 8.87
CA ILE A 325 -1.47 12.60 8.51
C ILE A 325 -0.72 12.56 7.19
N GLU A 326 -1.12 13.36 6.19
CA GLU A 326 -0.45 13.41 4.88
C GLU A 326 0.97 13.98 4.98
N LEU A 327 1.23 14.91 5.91
CA LEU A 327 2.57 15.38 6.19
C LEU A 327 3.41 14.31 6.89
N GLN A 328 2.79 13.51 7.78
CA GLN A 328 3.48 12.38 8.44
C GLN A 328 3.85 11.27 7.46
N HIS A 329 3.07 11.04 6.41
CA HIS A 329 3.44 10.11 5.34
C HIS A 329 4.73 10.53 4.60
N ASN A 330 5.08 11.80 4.62
CA ASN A 330 6.30 12.35 4.00
C ASN A 330 7.45 12.59 5.01
N ARG A 331 7.36 12.00 6.21
CA ARG A 331 8.42 11.98 7.22
C ARG A 331 8.77 10.54 7.59
N PRO A 332 10.05 10.24 7.88
CA PRO A 332 10.39 8.92 8.39
C PRO A 332 9.81 8.74 9.79
N THR A 333 9.33 7.52 10.07
CA THR A 333 8.77 7.18 11.39
C THR A 333 9.49 5.99 11.97
N LEU A 334 9.50 5.89 13.30
CA LEU A 334 9.93 4.71 14.03
C LEU A 334 8.78 4.25 14.92
N SER A 335 8.40 2.98 14.80
CA SER A 335 7.32 2.37 15.57
C SER A 335 7.80 1.08 16.23
N VAL A 336 7.38 0.83 17.48
CA VAL A 336 7.56 -0.46 18.15
C VAL A 336 6.36 -1.32 17.80
N VAL A 337 6.59 -2.38 17.02
CA VAL A 337 5.52 -3.26 16.50
C VAL A 337 5.50 -4.64 17.16
N GLY A 338 6.46 -4.90 18.04
CA GLY A 338 6.52 -6.12 18.82
C GLY A 338 7.34 -5.93 20.09
N LEU A 339 6.90 -6.54 21.19
CA LEU A 339 7.61 -6.51 22.47
C LEU A 339 7.34 -7.83 23.21
N SER A 340 8.41 -8.51 23.63
CA SER A 340 8.31 -9.80 24.31
C SER A 340 9.36 -9.97 25.40
N SER A 341 8.92 -10.29 26.61
CA SER A 341 9.76 -10.75 27.72
C SER A 341 8.89 -11.36 28.82
N GLY A 342 9.32 -12.50 29.36
CA GLY A 342 8.57 -13.22 30.39
C GLY A 342 7.17 -13.63 29.91
N THR A 343 6.26 -13.85 30.87
CA THR A 343 4.88 -14.25 30.62
C THR A 343 3.96 -13.50 31.58
N VAL A 344 2.82 -13.01 31.08
CA VAL A 344 1.76 -12.39 31.89
C VAL A 344 0.50 -13.25 31.93
N GLY A 345 -0.44 -12.94 32.83
CA GLY A 345 -1.70 -13.68 32.96
C GLY A 345 -1.52 -15.05 33.62
N ALA A 346 -2.29 -16.05 33.20
CA ALA A 346 -2.32 -17.37 33.82
C ALA A 346 -1.00 -18.15 33.79
N GLY A 347 -0.08 -17.79 32.85
CA GLY A 347 1.25 -18.38 32.74
C GLY A 347 2.35 -17.61 33.46
N ALA A 348 2.01 -16.56 34.24
CA ALA A 348 2.99 -15.70 34.89
C ALA A 348 3.87 -16.47 35.90
N ARG A 349 5.17 -16.15 35.90
CA ARG A 349 6.15 -16.71 36.85
C ARG A 349 6.88 -15.57 37.52
N ASN A 350 7.27 -15.78 38.79
CA ASN A 350 8.12 -14.83 39.55
C ASN A 350 9.60 -14.94 39.09
N ALA A 351 9.85 -14.58 37.84
CA ALA A 351 11.16 -14.74 37.22
C ALA A 351 11.57 -13.50 36.42
N ILE A 352 12.86 -13.15 36.53
CA ILE A 352 13.55 -12.21 35.63
C ILE A 352 13.96 -13.03 34.42
N SER A 353 13.47 -12.68 33.26
CA SER A 353 13.79 -13.39 32.01
C SER A 353 15.26 -13.26 31.59
N ALA A 354 15.81 -14.29 30.98
CA ALA A 354 17.19 -14.30 30.47
C ALA A 354 17.37 -13.30 29.28
N SER A 355 16.31 -12.92 28.60
CA SER A 355 16.32 -11.97 27.48
C SER A 355 14.99 -11.24 27.32
N ALA A 356 15.02 -10.14 26.58
CA ALA A 356 13.84 -9.42 26.10
C ALA A 356 14.06 -9.04 24.64
N THR A 357 13.02 -9.14 23.81
CA THR A 357 13.08 -8.81 22.37
C THR A 357 12.03 -7.76 22.02
N GLY A 358 12.46 -6.73 21.30
CA GLY A 358 11.62 -5.73 20.69
C GLY A 358 11.79 -5.70 19.18
N ARG A 359 10.71 -5.48 18.43
CA ARG A 359 10.74 -5.26 16.99
C ARG A 359 10.39 -3.80 16.70
N VAL A 360 11.29 -3.12 16.01
CA VAL A 360 11.11 -1.74 15.57
C VAL A 360 11.02 -1.69 14.05
N GLU A 361 10.07 -0.92 13.56
CA GLU A 361 9.93 -0.59 12.13
C GLU A 361 10.24 0.88 11.90
N ILE A 362 10.96 1.15 10.83
CA ILE A 362 11.27 2.49 10.34
C ILE A 362 10.67 2.63 8.96
N ARG A 363 9.68 3.51 8.81
CA ARG A 363 9.18 3.85 7.47
C ARG A 363 10.09 4.90 6.86
N LEU A 364 10.62 4.57 5.68
CA LEU A 364 11.55 5.40 4.94
C LEU A 364 10.80 6.33 3.99
N VAL A 365 11.37 7.52 3.76
CA VAL A 365 10.86 8.51 2.80
C VAL A 365 11.94 8.92 1.83
N ASN A 366 11.59 9.65 0.78
CA ASN A 366 12.50 10.04 -0.29
C ASN A 366 13.82 10.62 0.24
N GLY A 367 14.94 10.08 -0.24
CA GLY A 367 16.30 10.44 0.16
C GLY A 367 16.90 9.57 1.28
N LEU A 368 16.13 8.62 1.83
CA LEU A 368 16.64 7.66 2.82
C LEU A 368 16.76 6.26 2.22
N ASP A 369 17.63 5.44 2.79
CA ASP A 369 17.78 4.03 2.43
C ASP A 369 17.84 3.12 3.68
N GLU A 370 17.49 1.86 3.49
CA GLU A 370 17.41 0.87 4.57
C GLU A 370 18.74 0.68 5.29
N LYS A 371 19.83 0.54 4.54
CA LYS A 371 21.15 0.27 5.09
C LYS A 371 21.60 1.39 6.03
N THR A 372 21.54 2.64 5.56
CA THR A 372 21.93 3.80 6.34
C THR A 372 21.08 3.95 7.60
N GLN A 373 19.76 3.71 7.51
CA GLN A 373 18.88 3.82 8.69
C GLN A 373 19.15 2.70 9.70
N ASN A 374 19.39 1.47 9.26
CA ASN A 374 19.78 0.38 10.14
C ASN A 374 21.14 0.62 10.79
N GLU A 375 22.11 1.22 10.09
CA GLU A 375 23.39 1.63 10.66
C GLU A 375 23.22 2.69 11.75
N ARG A 376 22.35 3.70 11.54
CA ARG A 376 22.00 4.72 12.55
C ARG A 376 21.34 4.11 13.78
N LEU A 377 20.42 3.16 13.60
CA LEU A 377 19.79 2.42 14.70
C LEU A 377 20.84 1.64 15.51
N VAL A 378 21.74 0.91 14.86
CA VAL A 378 22.81 0.17 15.51
C VAL A 378 23.77 1.12 16.24
N ALA A 379 24.12 2.27 15.65
CA ALA A 379 24.96 3.27 16.29
C ALA A 379 24.30 3.83 17.57
N HIS A 380 23.00 4.16 17.52
CA HIS A 380 22.25 4.59 18.71
C HIS A 380 22.30 3.55 19.83
N ILE A 381 22.11 2.26 19.51
CA ILE A 381 22.16 1.18 20.49
C ILE A 381 23.57 1.08 21.12
N ARG A 382 24.63 1.25 20.34
CA ARG A 382 26.01 1.33 20.83
C ARG A 382 26.24 2.54 21.73
N ASP A 383 25.72 3.70 21.38
CA ASP A 383 25.81 4.94 22.16
C ASP A 383 25.09 4.82 23.50
N GLN A 384 24.07 3.95 23.61
CA GLN A 384 23.44 3.57 24.88
C GLN A 384 24.29 2.56 25.69
N GLY A 385 25.50 2.25 25.23
CA GLY A 385 26.46 1.42 25.93
C GLY A 385 26.32 -0.09 25.69
N TYR A 386 25.58 -0.54 24.69
CA TYR A 386 25.41 -1.94 24.39
C TYR A 386 26.55 -2.48 23.49
N HIS A 387 27.09 -3.63 23.90
CA HIS A 387 27.92 -4.45 23.05
C HIS A 387 27.05 -5.27 22.09
N ILE A 388 27.24 -5.10 20.78
CA ILE A 388 26.44 -5.78 19.76
C ILE A 388 27.05 -7.13 19.42
N VAL A 389 26.23 -8.17 19.48
CA VAL A 389 26.59 -9.55 19.12
C VAL A 389 25.76 -10.02 17.93
N THR A 390 26.27 -10.97 17.16
CA THR A 390 25.61 -11.58 15.99
C THR A 390 24.87 -12.89 16.33
N ALA A 391 25.15 -13.48 17.47
CA ALA A 391 24.51 -14.69 17.97
C ALA A 391 24.27 -14.56 19.49
N PRO A 392 23.48 -15.46 20.13
CA PRO A 392 23.32 -15.47 21.57
C PRO A 392 24.69 -15.52 22.28
N PRO A 393 24.95 -14.63 23.26
CA PRO A 393 26.26 -14.52 23.88
C PRO A 393 26.60 -15.74 24.76
N ASP A 394 27.84 -16.18 24.70
CA ASP A 394 28.37 -17.17 25.60
C ASP A 394 28.64 -16.59 27.01
N THR A 395 29.03 -17.44 27.94
CA THR A 395 29.31 -17.03 29.32
C THR A 395 30.49 -16.05 29.42
N ALA A 396 31.49 -16.18 28.56
CA ALA A 396 32.66 -15.29 28.58
C ALA A 396 32.27 -13.89 28.13
N THR A 397 31.48 -13.76 27.08
CA THR A 397 30.91 -12.49 26.58
C THR A 397 30.04 -11.84 27.65
N ARG A 398 29.15 -12.61 28.31
CA ARG A 398 28.27 -12.07 29.38
C ARG A 398 29.06 -11.54 30.58
N ARG A 399 30.14 -12.17 30.92
CA ARG A 399 31.03 -11.70 32.02
C ARG A 399 31.84 -10.47 31.65
N LYS A 400 32.11 -10.27 30.36
CA LYS A 400 32.93 -9.16 29.87
C LYS A 400 32.13 -7.88 29.67
N TYR A 401 30.88 -7.98 29.20
CA TYR A 401 30.07 -6.83 28.83
C TYR A 401 28.80 -6.75 29.68
N PRO A 402 28.58 -5.64 30.40
CA PRO A 402 27.39 -5.46 31.26
C PRO A 402 26.10 -5.24 30.51
N LYS A 403 26.16 -4.76 29.26
CA LYS A 403 25.01 -4.55 28.37
C LYS A 403 25.29 -5.23 27.05
N ILE A 404 24.43 -6.17 26.65
CA ILE A 404 24.62 -6.95 25.42
C ILE A 404 23.30 -6.90 24.63
N ALA A 405 23.39 -6.59 23.34
CA ALA A 405 22.28 -6.62 22.41
C ALA A 405 22.62 -7.40 21.15
N ARG A 406 21.67 -8.11 20.61
CA ARG A 406 21.68 -8.59 19.23
C ARG A 406 20.70 -7.74 18.42
N VAL A 407 21.14 -7.27 17.27
CA VAL A 407 20.30 -6.51 16.33
C VAL A 407 20.23 -7.30 15.03
N THR A 408 19.05 -7.77 14.69
CA THR A 408 18.79 -8.54 13.47
C THR A 408 17.94 -7.64 12.54
N PRO A 409 18.48 -7.13 11.42
CA PRO A 409 17.71 -6.32 10.48
C PRO A 409 16.47 -7.07 10.00
N LEU A 410 15.38 -6.34 9.80
CA LEU A 410 14.21 -6.88 9.12
C LEU A 410 14.57 -7.07 7.65
N GLY A 411 14.19 -8.19 7.07
CA GLY A 411 14.29 -8.43 5.64
C GLY A 411 12.95 -8.24 4.95
N GLY A 412 12.94 -8.08 3.63
CA GLY A 412 11.72 -8.21 2.83
C GLY A 412 10.80 -6.99 2.85
N GLY A 413 11.33 -5.79 2.73
CA GLY A 413 10.53 -4.58 2.51
C GLY A 413 10.84 -3.96 1.15
N PHE A 414 9.85 -3.29 0.55
CA PHE A 414 10.11 -2.52 -0.66
C PHE A 414 11.02 -1.32 -0.37
N PRO A 415 11.97 -0.99 -1.27
CA PRO A 415 12.63 0.30 -1.25
C PRO A 415 11.64 1.43 -1.49
N ILE A 416 12.07 2.67 -1.18
CA ILE A 416 11.28 3.85 -1.50
C ILE A 416 11.09 3.95 -3.02
N GLY A 417 9.85 4.15 -3.43
CA GLY A 417 9.53 4.49 -4.80
C GLY A 417 8.90 5.87 -4.88
N LYS A 418 9.34 6.71 -5.82
CA LYS A 418 8.84 8.07 -6.01
C LYS A 418 8.75 8.43 -7.48
N GLY A 419 7.53 8.74 -7.95
CA GLY A 419 7.26 9.38 -9.23
C GLY A 419 7.21 10.90 -9.09
N SER A 420 7.05 11.60 -10.21
CA SER A 420 6.98 13.07 -10.24
C SER A 420 5.55 13.56 -10.47
N MET A 421 5.09 14.49 -9.63
CA MET A 421 3.84 15.21 -9.84
C MET A 421 3.92 16.20 -11.01
N ASP A 422 5.13 16.60 -11.40
CA ASP A 422 5.38 17.57 -12.49
C ASP A 422 5.63 16.87 -13.85
N ASP A 423 5.56 15.52 -13.92
CA ASP A 423 5.69 14.79 -15.18
C ASP A 423 4.41 14.95 -16.01
N PRO A 424 4.48 15.41 -17.28
CA PRO A 424 3.30 15.62 -18.11
C PRO A 424 2.48 14.32 -18.36
N ARG A 425 3.12 13.15 -18.27
CA ARG A 425 2.45 11.87 -18.46
C ARG A 425 1.60 11.50 -17.26
N THR A 426 2.05 11.78 -16.04
CA THR A 426 1.22 11.63 -14.83
C THR A 426 0.10 12.66 -14.81
N ALA A 427 0.36 13.90 -15.25
CA ALA A 427 -0.67 14.94 -15.36
C ALA A 427 -1.79 14.55 -16.34
N MET A 428 -1.46 13.87 -17.43
CA MET A 428 -2.44 13.35 -18.40
C MET A 428 -3.42 12.37 -17.74
N ALA A 429 -2.90 11.40 -16.97
CA ALA A 429 -3.73 10.45 -16.21
C ALA A 429 -4.61 11.16 -15.16
N VAL A 430 -4.03 12.10 -14.42
CA VAL A 430 -4.76 12.93 -13.45
C VAL A 430 -5.92 13.68 -14.09
N ASN A 431 -5.69 14.30 -15.25
CA ASN A 431 -6.73 15.05 -15.98
C ASN A 431 -7.86 14.13 -16.46
N ALA A 432 -7.53 12.90 -16.91
CA ALA A 432 -8.53 11.90 -17.31
C ALA A 432 -9.43 11.51 -16.12
N ILE A 433 -8.86 11.33 -14.92
CA ILE A 433 -9.63 11.01 -13.71
C ILE A 433 -10.43 12.23 -13.23
N ARG A 434 -9.85 13.43 -13.24
CA ARG A 434 -10.56 14.67 -12.89
C ARG A 434 -11.77 14.96 -13.73
N ALA A 435 -11.80 14.49 -14.99
CA ALA A 435 -12.99 14.59 -15.83
C ALA A 435 -14.19 13.80 -15.29
N LEU A 436 -13.96 12.81 -14.42
CA LEU A 436 -15.01 12.03 -13.74
C LEU A 436 -15.45 12.67 -12.43
N ASP A 437 -14.51 13.13 -11.62
CA ASP A 437 -14.74 13.86 -10.36
C ASP A 437 -13.62 14.88 -10.12
N GLN A 438 -13.98 16.16 -10.06
CA GLN A 438 -13.05 17.26 -9.84
C GLN A 438 -12.38 17.22 -8.46
N ARG A 439 -12.97 16.51 -7.49
CA ARG A 439 -12.49 16.39 -6.10
C ARG A 439 -11.39 15.33 -5.92
N LEU A 440 -10.60 15.08 -6.94
CA LEU A 440 -9.51 14.12 -6.91
C LEU A 440 -8.45 14.47 -5.84
N VAL A 441 -8.21 13.53 -4.94
CA VAL A 441 -7.12 13.63 -3.96
C VAL A 441 -5.80 13.23 -4.63
N GLN A 442 -4.76 14.04 -4.43
CA GLN A 442 -3.41 13.78 -4.92
C GLN A 442 -2.44 13.70 -3.74
N MET A 443 -1.96 12.52 -3.42
CA MET A 443 -1.02 12.30 -2.32
C MET A 443 0.41 12.20 -2.86
N PRO A 444 1.35 13.05 -2.41
CA PRO A 444 2.76 12.92 -2.80
C PRO A 444 3.33 11.54 -2.45
N THR A 445 2.92 10.98 -1.31
CA THR A 445 3.35 9.65 -0.83
C THR A 445 2.24 9.03 0.00
N ILE A 446 2.00 7.72 -0.16
CA ILE A 446 1.12 6.95 0.73
C ILE A 446 1.90 6.42 1.94
N GLY A 447 1.15 6.00 2.98
CA GLY A 447 1.74 5.46 4.21
C GLY A 447 2.30 4.04 4.08
N GLY A 448 1.79 3.26 3.13
CA GLY A 448 2.21 1.88 2.85
C GLY A 448 3.49 1.76 2.03
N SER A 449 3.92 0.52 1.81
CA SER A 449 5.06 0.18 0.94
C SER A 449 4.55 -0.69 -0.19
N LEU A 450 4.94 -0.37 -1.42
CA LEU A 450 4.53 -1.04 -2.66
C LEU A 450 5.74 -1.23 -3.58
N PRO A 451 5.69 -2.09 -4.60
CA PRO A 451 6.77 -2.25 -5.57
C PRO A 451 6.94 -1.04 -6.51
N PHE A 452 6.63 0.15 -6.03
CA PHE A 452 6.71 1.41 -6.76
C PHE A 452 8.14 1.69 -7.26
N SER A 453 9.15 1.31 -6.45
CA SER A 453 10.56 1.45 -6.79
C SER A 453 10.95 0.64 -8.01
N THR A 454 10.37 -0.52 -8.22
CA THR A 454 10.65 -1.38 -9.39
C THR A 454 10.30 -0.63 -10.68
N PHE A 455 9.15 0.04 -10.74
CA PHE A 455 8.72 0.78 -11.91
C PHE A 455 9.43 2.15 -12.02
N ALA A 456 9.41 2.95 -10.97
CA ALA A 456 9.92 4.33 -10.99
C ALA A 456 11.45 4.40 -11.02
N SER A 457 12.15 3.49 -10.34
CA SER A 457 13.60 3.53 -10.19
C SER A 457 14.30 2.48 -11.05
N ALA A 458 14.03 1.18 -10.83
CA ALA A 458 14.73 0.11 -11.53
C ALA A 458 14.44 0.09 -13.03
N LEU A 459 13.18 0.28 -13.44
CA LEU A 459 12.75 0.38 -14.84
C LEU A 459 12.77 1.81 -15.40
N SER A 460 12.95 2.83 -14.53
CA SER A 460 12.92 4.26 -14.90
C SER A 460 11.68 4.68 -15.68
N LEU A 461 10.52 4.18 -15.28
CA LEU A 461 9.24 4.52 -15.90
C LEU A 461 8.57 5.68 -15.14
N PRO A 462 7.88 6.60 -15.85
CA PRO A 462 6.92 7.49 -15.20
C PRO A 462 5.89 6.65 -14.48
N THR A 463 5.70 6.90 -13.21
CA THR A 463 4.87 6.04 -12.37
C THR A 463 3.92 6.87 -11.51
N ILE A 464 2.66 6.45 -11.46
CA ILE A 464 1.62 7.00 -10.60
C ILE A 464 0.90 5.84 -9.91
N GLY A 465 0.44 6.05 -8.69
CA GLY A 465 -0.42 5.13 -7.99
C GLY A 465 -1.88 5.52 -8.13
N LEU A 466 -2.76 4.54 -8.14
CA LEU A 466 -4.20 4.70 -8.23
C LEU A 466 -4.88 3.88 -7.13
N ALA A 467 -5.66 4.54 -6.30
CA ALA A 467 -6.43 3.93 -5.23
C ALA A 467 -7.92 3.91 -5.59
N VAL A 468 -8.50 2.73 -5.75
CA VAL A 468 -9.88 2.57 -6.25
C VAL A 468 -10.84 1.95 -5.27
N VAL A 469 -10.36 1.31 -4.20
CA VAL A 469 -11.20 0.63 -3.21
C VAL A 469 -11.52 1.51 -2.01
N ASN A 470 -12.57 1.22 -1.27
CA ASN A 470 -12.97 2.03 -0.11
C ASN A 470 -11.89 2.10 0.97
N PHE A 471 -11.78 3.24 1.65
CA PHE A 471 -10.81 3.44 2.74
C PHE A 471 -10.99 2.42 3.87
N ASP A 472 -12.23 2.13 4.24
CA ASP A 472 -12.63 1.24 5.33
C ASP A 472 -12.81 -0.21 4.86
N ASN A 473 -11.94 -0.68 3.98
CA ASN A 473 -12.01 -2.01 3.38
C ASN A 473 -11.48 -3.15 4.26
N ASN A 474 -10.82 -2.83 5.38
CA ASN A 474 -10.19 -3.80 6.29
C ASN A 474 -9.16 -4.72 5.60
N GLN A 475 -8.43 -4.23 4.58
CA GLN A 475 -7.34 -5.02 4.02
C GLN A 475 -6.35 -5.45 5.11
N HIS A 476 -5.68 -6.59 4.95
CA HIS A 476 -4.80 -7.25 5.93
C HIS A 476 -5.47 -7.66 7.25
N ALA A 477 -6.75 -7.34 7.46
CA ALA A 477 -7.52 -7.72 8.63
C ALA A 477 -8.65 -8.72 8.30
N VAL A 478 -9.39 -9.13 9.31
CA VAL A 478 -10.63 -9.89 9.13
C VAL A 478 -11.75 -9.00 8.58
N ASN A 479 -12.71 -9.60 7.90
CA ASN A 479 -13.84 -8.88 7.29
C ASN A 479 -13.41 -7.87 6.22
N GLU A 480 -12.33 -8.18 5.47
CA GLU A 480 -11.98 -7.41 4.28
C GLU A 480 -13.18 -7.30 3.35
N ASN A 481 -13.39 -6.10 2.80
CA ASN A 481 -14.60 -5.84 2.03
C ASN A 481 -14.40 -4.80 0.92
N LEU A 482 -15.18 -4.94 -0.14
CA LEU A 482 -15.27 -3.99 -1.23
C LEU A 482 -16.68 -3.44 -1.33
N ARG A 483 -16.84 -2.11 -1.31
CA ARG A 483 -18.10 -1.43 -1.56
C ARG A 483 -18.41 -1.46 -3.06
N VAL A 484 -19.59 -1.93 -3.42
CA VAL A 484 -20.01 -2.10 -4.81
C VAL A 484 -19.93 -0.79 -5.61
N GLY A 485 -20.33 0.33 -5.02
CA GLY A 485 -20.21 1.64 -5.66
C GLY A 485 -18.79 2.02 -6.04
N HIS A 486 -17.78 1.64 -5.23
CA HIS A 486 -16.37 1.91 -5.56
C HIS A 486 -15.85 0.98 -6.67
N LEU A 487 -16.36 -0.25 -6.77
CA LEU A 487 -16.09 -1.11 -7.93
C LEU A 487 -16.61 -0.46 -9.23
N TRP A 488 -17.82 0.13 -9.19
CA TRP A 488 -18.37 0.84 -10.35
C TRP A 488 -17.57 2.07 -10.74
N GLU A 489 -17.14 2.87 -9.76
CA GLU A 489 -16.26 4.02 -9.99
C GLU A 489 -14.88 3.61 -10.52
N ALA A 490 -14.32 2.50 -10.05
CA ALA A 490 -13.07 1.96 -10.55
C ALA A 490 -13.14 1.60 -12.03
N ILE A 491 -14.25 1.00 -12.49
CA ILE A 491 -14.49 0.70 -13.91
C ILE A 491 -14.47 1.99 -14.73
N ASP A 492 -15.12 3.05 -14.25
CA ASP A 492 -15.15 4.35 -14.93
C ASP A 492 -13.74 4.97 -15.00
N ILE A 493 -12.96 4.87 -13.92
CA ILE A 493 -11.58 5.38 -13.86
C ILE A 493 -10.68 4.63 -14.85
N PHE A 494 -10.75 3.30 -14.89
CA PHE A 494 -9.98 2.52 -15.87
C PHE A 494 -10.40 2.86 -17.31
N ALA A 495 -11.69 3.02 -17.58
CA ALA A 495 -12.15 3.42 -18.89
C ALA A 495 -11.59 4.80 -19.29
N ALA A 496 -11.56 5.76 -18.37
CA ALA A 496 -11.00 7.09 -18.61
C ALA A 496 -9.49 7.04 -18.89
N LEU A 497 -8.73 6.24 -18.12
CA LEU A 497 -7.28 6.06 -18.36
C LEU A 497 -7.00 5.38 -19.70
N ILE A 498 -7.74 4.32 -20.03
CA ILE A 498 -7.54 3.57 -21.28
C ILE A 498 -7.87 4.41 -22.53
N THR A 499 -8.79 5.35 -22.40
CA THR A 499 -9.24 6.20 -23.52
C THR A 499 -8.66 7.62 -23.49
N MET A 500 -7.78 7.95 -22.52
CA MET A 500 -7.15 9.26 -22.45
C MET A 500 -6.35 9.58 -23.72
N GLN A 501 -6.37 10.83 -24.14
CA GLN A 501 -5.59 11.29 -25.28
C GLN A 501 -4.18 11.67 -24.83
N ARG A 502 -3.20 11.47 -25.71
CA ARG A 502 -1.80 11.84 -25.47
C ARG A 502 -1.58 13.33 -25.62
#